data_e2d96af143b36b4b6dc438d7fcd7c4fd
#
_entry.id   e2d96af143b36b4b6dc438d7fcd7c4fd
#
_cell.length_a   1.000
_cell.length_b   1.000
_cell.length_c   1.000
_cell.angle_alpha   90.00
_cell.angle_beta   90.00
_cell.angle_gamma   90.00
#
_symmetry.space_group_name_H-M   'P 1'
#
loop_
_entity.id
_entity.type
_entity.pdbx_description
1 polymer ?
#
loop_
_entity_poly.entity_id
_entity_poly.type
_entity_poly.pdbx_seq_one_letter_code
_entity_poly.pdbx_strand_id
1 'polypeptide(L)'
;MQLPDLFPLCRGHTAPVLDTAWSPFDDSLVASVGEDSALALTRVDDQLLHDAWSHDRKEHLPDIEPLWRQSAHGRKAGHVKFHPTADGILATASNDVKIWDVNAQKSVLQSETHADMVQSFDWDWTGLTYATTCKDKKLRLFDPRSGAKAVTVADSHTGVKSSRVCWLGSLDRIVTTGFSRTSDRQTFLWDSRDLTKGPIKQMTIDQSSGMLMPFFVAGNKCVTAS
;
A
#
# COMPACT_ATOMS: atom_id res chain seq x y z
N MET A 1 -24.42 -6.71 -7.79
CA MET A 1 -24.56 -8.05 -7.18
C MET A 1 -24.56 -7.83 -5.67
N GLN A 2 -25.57 -8.28 -4.95
CA GLN A 2 -25.65 -8.14 -3.49
C GLN A 2 -25.09 -9.41 -2.86
N LEU A 3 -24.17 -9.26 -1.90
CA LEU A 3 -23.64 -10.42 -1.17
C LEU A 3 -24.76 -11.02 -0.28
N PRO A 4 -24.79 -12.34 -0.12
CA PRO A 4 -25.71 -12.98 0.82
C PRO A 4 -25.44 -12.51 2.27
N ASP A 5 -26.50 -12.32 3.06
CA ASP A 5 -26.40 -11.89 4.47
C ASP A 5 -25.63 -12.89 5.36
N LEU A 6 -25.43 -14.12 4.86
CA LEU A 6 -24.77 -15.22 5.57
C LEU A 6 -23.31 -15.45 5.14
N PHE A 7 -22.70 -14.45 4.50
CA PHE A 7 -21.30 -14.57 4.07
C PHE A 7 -20.33 -14.49 5.27
N PRO A 8 -19.32 -15.37 5.37
CA PRO A 8 -18.37 -15.35 6.47
C PRO A 8 -17.51 -14.09 6.43
N LEU A 9 -17.20 -13.53 7.59
CA LEU A 9 -16.38 -12.33 7.74
C LEU A 9 -14.98 -12.69 8.19
N CYS A 10 -13.96 -11.95 7.71
CA CYS A 10 -12.61 -12.04 8.23
C CYS A 10 -12.50 -11.23 9.54
N ARG A 11 -12.31 -11.91 10.68
CA ARG A 11 -12.29 -11.32 12.03
C ARG A 11 -10.90 -10.88 12.48
N GLY A 12 -10.14 -10.22 11.59
CA GLY A 12 -8.76 -9.79 11.86
C GLY A 12 -8.63 -8.49 12.66
N HIS A 13 -9.67 -7.66 12.72
CA HIS A 13 -9.57 -6.28 13.24
C HIS A 13 -10.67 -5.92 14.25
N THR A 14 -10.32 -5.04 15.19
CA THR A 14 -11.26 -4.48 16.18
C THR A 14 -11.70 -3.06 15.83
N ALA A 15 -11.19 -2.51 14.75
CA ALA A 15 -11.52 -1.19 14.20
C ALA A 15 -11.56 -1.27 12.67
N PRO A 16 -11.97 -0.22 11.94
CA PRO A 16 -12.05 -0.23 10.49
C PRO A 16 -10.75 -0.66 9.81
N VAL A 17 -10.85 -1.55 8.83
CA VAL A 17 -9.75 -1.93 7.94
C VAL A 17 -9.50 -0.76 6.97
N LEU A 18 -8.24 -0.39 6.81
CA LEU A 18 -7.82 0.73 5.97
C LEU A 18 -7.23 0.27 4.64
N ASP A 19 -6.55 -0.88 4.63
CA ASP A 19 -5.94 -1.42 3.42
C ASP A 19 -5.83 -2.94 3.47
N THR A 20 -5.88 -3.57 2.30
CA THR A 20 -5.74 -5.02 2.13
C THR A 20 -4.86 -5.32 0.93
N ALA A 21 -4.09 -6.39 0.99
CA ALA A 21 -3.28 -6.88 -0.12
C ALA A 21 -3.31 -8.41 -0.17
N TRP A 22 -3.53 -8.96 -1.36
CA TRP A 22 -3.35 -10.38 -1.63
C TRP A 22 -1.88 -10.70 -1.85
N SER A 23 -1.45 -11.87 -1.41
CA SER A 23 -0.10 -12.35 -1.68
C SER A 23 0.06 -12.63 -3.18
N PRO A 24 1.19 -12.18 -3.80
CA PRO A 24 1.49 -12.54 -5.18
C PRO A 24 2.01 -13.98 -5.33
N PHE A 25 2.20 -14.72 -4.22
CA PHE A 25 2.76 -16.07 -4.19
C PHE A 25 1.78 -17.14 -3.71
N ASP A 26 0.71 -16.73 -3.00
CA ASP A 26 -0.32 -17.62 -2.44
C ASP A 26 -1.68 -16.96 -2.59
N ASP A 27 -2.48 -17.43 -3.54
CA ASP A 27 -3.78 -16.86 -3.90
C ASP A 27 -4.81 -16.95 -2.74
N SER A 28 -4.53 -17.77 -1.72
CA SER A 28 -5.39 -17.90 -0.54
C SER A 28 -5.02 -16.95 0.61
N LEU A 29 -3.88 -16.25 0.53
CA LEU A 29 -3.36 -15.44 1.62
C LEU A 29 -3.60 -13.94 1.41
N VAL A 30 -4.30 -13.32 2.36
CA VAL A 30 -4.53 -11.86 2.37
C VAL A 30 -3.96 -11.24 3.64
N ALA A 31 -3.29 -10.11 3.46
CA ALA A 31 -2.87 -9.24 4.56
C ALA A 31 -3.84 -8.06 4.68
N SER A 32 -4.13 -7.64 5.90
CA SER A 32 -4.95 -6.46 6.18
C SER A 32 -4.36 -5.62 7.30
N VAL A 33 -4.57 -4.31 7.22
CA VAL A 33 -4.19 -3.34 8.25
C VAL A 33 -5.33 -2.39 8.54
N GLY A 34 -5.37 -1.84 9.75
CA GLY A 34 -6.52 -1.04 10.17
C GLY A 34 -6.21 0.09 11.16
N GLU A 35 -7.27 0.75 11.59
CA GLU A 35 -7.21 1.81 12.60
C GLU A 35 -6.81 1.30 13.98
N ASP A 36 -6.96 0.00 14.25
CA ASP A 36 -6.47 -0.66 15.47
C ASP A 36 -4.95 -0.85 15.48
N SER A 37 -4.23 -0.28 14.51
CA SER A 37 -2.79 -0.39 14.31
C SER A 37 -2.26 -1.82 14.14
N ALA A 38 -3.13 -2.79 13.93
CA ALA A 38 -2.77 -4.18 13.75
C ALA A 38 -2.48 -4.52 12.27
N LEU A 39 -1.62 -5.50 12.08
CA LEU A 39 -1.48 -6.30 10.88
C LEU A 39 -2.12 -7.66 11.15
N ALA A 40 -2.99 -8.09 10.26
CA ALA A 40 -3.57 -9.42 10.27
C ALA A 40 -3.29 -10.14 8.96
N LEU A 41 -2.97 -11.43 9.04
CA LEU A 41 -2.83 -12.34 7.92
C LEU A 41 -3.93 -13.38 8.00
N THR A 42 -4.73 -13.47 6.97
CA THR A 42 -5.88 -14.35 6.91
C THR A 42 -5.76 -15.27 5.70
N ARG A 43 -6.06 -16.55 5.89
CA ARG A 43 -6.18 -17.50 4.80
C ARG A 43 -7.65 -17.64 4.43
N VAL A 44 -7.94 -17.40 3.17
CA VAL A 44 -9.28 -17.54 2.59
C VAL A 44 -9.28 -18.81 1.74
N ASP A 45 -9.98 -19.85 2.18
CA ASP A 45 -10.06 -21.12 1.48
C ASP A 45 -11.08 -21.03 0.34
N ASP A 46 -10.68 -21.49 -0.86
CA ASP A 46 -11.54 -21.53 -2.04
C ASP A 46 -12.80 -22.37 -1.80
N GLN A 47 -12.68 -23.49 -1.04
CA GLN A 47 -13.84 -24.32 -0.72
C GLN A 47 -14.84 -23.56 0.15
N LEU A 48 -14.35 -22.78 1.13
CA LEU A 48 -15.19 -21.94 1.97
C LEU A 48 -15.93 -20.87 1.14
N LEU A 49 -15.26 -20.28 0.17
CA LEU A 49 -15.87 -19.30 -0.75
C LEU A 49 -16.93 -19.97 -1.63
N HIS A 50 -16.62 -21.15 -2.19
CA HIS A 50 -17.57 -21.90 -2.99
C HIS A 50 -18.82 -22.25 -2.18
N ASP A 51 -18.64 -22.75 -0.96
CA ASP A 51 -19.75 -23.06 -0.06
C ASP A 51 -20.55 -21.81 0.33
N ALA A 52 -19.89 -20.66 0.47
CA ALA A 52 -20.52 -19.39 0.77
C ALA A 52 -21.41 -18.86 -0.37
N TRP A 53 -21.12 -19.21 -1.62
CA TRP A 53 -21.93 -18.84 -2.79
C TRP A 53 -23.10 -19.79 -3.07
N SER A 54 -23.21 -20.90 -2.36
CA SER A 54 -24.32 -21.84 -2.56
C SER A 54 -25.67 -21.22 -2.18
N HIS A 55 -26.61 -21.20 -3.14
CA HIS A 55 -27.92 -20.55 -2.99
C HIS A 55 -28.89 -21.33 -2.05
N ASP A 56 -28.64 -22.62 -1.80
CA ASP A 56 -29.51 -23.47 -0.99
C ASP A 56 -29.18 -23.42 0.50
N ARG A 57 -28.33 -22.51 0.90
CA ARG A 57 -27.77 -22.47 2.23
C ARG A 57 -28.71 -21.83 3.25
N LYS A 58 -28.95 -22.56 4.36
CA LYS A 58 -29.79 -22.13 5.49
C LYS A 58 -28.97 -21.77 6.74
N GLU A 59 -27.66 -22.08 6.76
CA GLU A 59 -26.83 -21.94 7.95
C GLU A 59 -25.68 -20.95 7.68
N HIS A 60 -25.33 -20.19 8.71
CA HIS A 60 -24.19 -19.29 8.69
C HIS A 60 -22.88 -20.09 8.75
N LEU A 61 -21.91 -19.80 7.84
CA LEU A 61 -20.55 -20.32 7.98
C LEU A 61 -19.84 -19.61 9.12
N PRO A 62 -18.91 -20.30 9.79
CA PRO A 62 -18.05 -19.63 10.77
C PRO A 62 -17.25 -18.53 10.10
N ASP A 63 -17.07 -17.43 10.83
CA ASP A 63 -16.18 -16.37 10.42
C ASP A 63 -14.73 -16.86 10.35
N ILE A 64 -13.92 -16.19 9.54
CA ILE A 64 -12.54 -16.58 9.29
C ILE A 64 -11.63 -15.86 10.28
N GLU A 65 -10.98 -16.64 11.14
CA GLU A 65 -9.99 -16.11 12.06
C GLU A 65 -8.63 -15.91 11.35
N PRO A 66 -7.85 -14.90 11.72
CA PRO A 66 -6.54 -14.69 11.15
C PRO A 66 -5.56 -15.79 11.56
N LEU A 67 -4.69 -16.21 10.64
CA LEU A 67 -3.56 -17.09 10.93
C LEU A 67 -2.58 -16.44 11.92
N TRP A 68 -2.41 -15.13 11.79
CA TRP A 68 -1.53 -14.32 12.61
C TRP A 68 -2.05 -12.89 12.69
N ARG A 69 -1.98 -12.34 13.90
CA ARG A 69 -2.34 -10.95 14.16
C ARG A 69 -1.35 -10.35 15.15
N GLN A 70 -0.84 -9.15 14.83
CA GLN A 70 0.10 -8.43 15.70
C GLN A 70 -0.15 -6.92 15.62
N SER A 71 0.12 -6.20 16.72
CA SER A 71 0.21 -4.75 16.69
C SER A 71 1.41 -4.35 15.83
N ALA A 72 1.16 -3.72 14.69
CA ALA A 72 2.18 -3.37 13.73
C ALA A 72 2.85 -2.03 14.08
N HIS A 73 2.07 -1.04 14.44
CA HIS A 73 2.53 0.33 14.66
C HIS A 73 1.97 0.93 15.96
N GLY A 74 2.51 2.05 16.38
CA GLY A 74 1.99 2.82 17.52
C GLY A 74 0.75 3.66 17.18
N ARG A 75 0.40 3.75 15.91
CA ARG A 75 -0.77 4.45 15.36
C ARG A 75 -1.39 3.60 14.26
N LYS A 76 -2.55 4.05 13.71
CA LYS A 76 -3.22 3.35 12.62
C LYS A 76 -2.26 3.01 11.47
N ALA A 77 -2.36 1.81 10.97
CA ALA A 77 -1.63 1.34 9.80
C ALA A 77 -2.48 1.61 8.55
N GLY A 78 -1.98 2.46 7.67
CA GLY A 78 -2.74 2.93 6.51
C GLY A 78 -2.50 2.15 5.23
N HIS A 79 -1.40 1.41 5.13
CA HIS A 79 -1.04 0.69 3.92
C HIS A 79 -0.37 -0.64 4.24
N VAL A 80 -0.66 -1.64 3.40
CA VAL A 80 -0.01 -2.95 3.40
C VAL A 80 0.28 -3.37 1.96
N LYS A 81 1.49 -3.87 1.71
CA LYS A 81 1.85 -4.46 0.40
C LYS A 81 2.81 -5.62 0.59
N PHE A 82 2.55 -6.72 -0.08
CA PHE A 82 3.54 -7.79 -0.21
C PHE A 82 4.72 -7.34 -1.05
N HIS A 83 5.87 -7.95 -0.79
CA HIS A 83 7.05 -7.77 -1.60
C HIS A 83 6.82 -8.39 -2.99
N PRO A 84 7.21 -7.72 -4.10
CA PRO A 84 6.87 -8.19 -5.44
C PRO A 84 7.60 -9.45 -5.88
N THR A 85 8.78 -9.75 -5.31
CA THR A 85 9.66 -10.83 -5.76
C THR A 85 10.15 -11.77 -4.66
N ALA A 86 9.93 -11.44 -3.37
CA ALA A 86 10.31 -12.29 -2.25
C ALA A 86 9.07 -12.79 -1.51
N ASP A 87 8.89 -14.12 -1.53
CA ASP A 87 7.82 -14.77 -0.79
C ASP A 87 8.01 -14.62 0.72
N GLY A 88 6.88 -14.51 1.44
CA GLY A 88 6.88 -14.36 2.89
C GLY A 88 7.33 -12.98 3.40
N ILE A 89 7.53 -12.00 2.52
CA ILE A 89 7.88 -10.63 2.90
C ILE A 89 6.74 -9.68 2.57
N LEU A 90 6.40 -8.80 3.51
CA LEU A 90 5.46 -7.70 3.29
C LEU A 90 5.91 -6.44 4.02
N ALA A 91 5.33 -5.31 3.64
CA ALA A 91 5.54 -4.03 4.32
C ALA A 91 4.20 -3.44 4.77
N THR A 92 4.24 -2.76 5.93
CA THR A 92 3.14 -1.95 6.44
C THR A 92 3.61 -0.52 6.65
N ALA A 93 2.71 0.45 6.46
CA ALA A 93 3.05 1.86 6.64
C ALA A 93 2.04 2.59 7.54
N SER A 94 2.60 3.41 8.44
CA SER A 94 1.91 4.33 9.33
C SER A 94 2.63 5.69 9.28
N ASN A 95 3.27 6.14 10.37
CA ASN A 95 4.26 7.23 10.35
C ASN A 95 5.67 6.72 10.01
N ASP A 96 5.85 5.43 9.98
CA ASP A 96 7.05 4.69 9.60
C ASP A 96 6.66 3.53 8.71
N VAL A 97 7.62 2.92 8.05
CA VAL A 97 7.42 1.70 7.27
C VAL A 97 8.12 0.56 8.00
N LYS A 98 7.40 -0.54 8.22
CA LYS A 98 7.97 -1.78 8.74
C LYS A 98 7.93 -2.86 7.68
N ILE A 99 9.02 -3.59 7.56
CA ILE A 99 9.13 -4.78 6.73
C ILE A 99 9.04 -6.01 7.65
N TRP A 100 8.24 -6.98 7.26
CA TRP A 100 7.89 -8.16 8.04
C TRP A 100 8.32 -9.42 7.32
N ASP A 101 8.88 -10.33 8.08
CA ASP A 101 8.99 -11.74 7.70
C ASP A 101 7.74 -12.46 8.24
N VAL A 102 6.89 -12.87 7.32
CA VAL A 102 5.61 -13.53 7.61
C VAL A 102 5.84 -14.90 8.26
N ASN A 103 6.85 -15.63 7.78
CA ASN A 103 7.17 -16.98 8.27
C ASN A 103 7.73 -16.92 9.69
N ALA A 104 8.57 -15.93 9.97
CA ALA A 104 9.14 -15.71 11.29
C ALA A 104 8.20 -14.89 12.21
N GLN A 105 7.09 -14.38 11.68
CA GLN A 105 6.09 -13.57 12.39
C GLN A 105 6.69 -12.37 13.14
N LYS A 106 7.65 -11.70 12.52
CA LYS A 106 8.36 -10.57 13.13
C LYS A 106 8.70 -9.47 12.13
N SER A 107 8.82 -8.24 12.64
CA SER A 107 9.42 -7.13 11.89
C SER A 107 10.93 -7.34 11.77
N VAL A 108 11.45 -7.28 10.55
CA VAL A 108 12.87 -7.41 10.24
C VAL A 108 13.55 -6.06 10.01
N LEU A 109 12.77 -5.04 9.66
CA LEU A 109 13.27 -3.68 9.46
C LEU A 109 12.18 -2.67 9.78
N GLN A 110 12.60 -1.53 10.33
CA GLN A 110 11.76 -0.37 10.55
C GLN A 110 12.49 0.86 9.98
N SER A 111 11.81 1.63 9.12
CA SER A 111 12.35 2.90 8.62
C SER A 111 12.40 3.96 9.72
N GLU A 112 13.15 5.04 9.48
CA GLU A 112 13.01 6.25 10.28
C GLU A 112 11.56 6.77 10.24
N THR A 113 11.14 7.40 11.33
CA THR A 113 9.78 7.95 11.43
C THR A 113 9.68 9.20 10.56
N HIS A 114 8.66 9.23 9.72
CA HIS A 114 8.29 10.42 8.94
C HIS A 114 7.70 11.49 9.88
N ALA A 115 7.78 12.77 9.45
CA ALA A 115 7.22 13.88 10.24
C ALA A 115 5.70 13.79 10.41
N ASP A 116 4.99 13.09 9.49
CA ASP A 116 3.55 12.86 9.52
C ASP A 116 3.23 11.50 8.90
N MET A 117 1.95 11.19 8.74
CA MET A 117 1.49 9.91 8.21
C MET A 117 1.93 9.70 6.77
N VAL A 118 2.42 8.50 6.46
CA VAL A 118 2.62 8.02 5.09
C VAL A 118 1.27 7.93 4.40
N GLN A 119 1.13 8.58 3.26
CA GLN A 119 -0.10 8.67 2.49
C GLN A 119 -0.17 7.64 1.37
N SER A 120 0.97 7.17 0.92
CA SER A 120 1.09 6.12 -0.07
C SER A 120 2.47 5.49 -0.02
N PHE A 121 2.52 4.22 -0.35
CA PHE A 121 3.73 3.40 -0.37
C PHE A 121 3.69 2.53 -1.63
N ASP A 122 4.84 2.37 -2.28
CA ASP A 122 4.99 1.45 -3.39
C ASP A 122 6.39 0.87 -3.49
N TRP A 123 6.50 -0.45 -3.81
CA TRP A 123 7.75 -1.10 -4.11
C TRP A 123 8.18 -0.82 -5.54
N ASP A 124 9.49 -0.80 -5.80
CA ASP A 124 9.95 -0.97 -7.16
C ASP A 124 9.64 -2.40 -7.64
N TRP A 125 9.72 -2.64 -8.93
CA TRP A 125 9.37 -3.93 -9.53
C TRP A 125 10.26 -5.09 -9.08
N THR A 126 11.47 -4.81 -8.58
CA THR A 126 12.41 -5.81 -8.03
C THR A 126 12.22 -6.03 -6.52
N GLY A 127 11.59 -5.08 -5.83
CA GLY A 127 11.48 -5.04 -4.38
C GLY A 127 12.75 -4.54 -3.66
N LEU A 128 13.80 -4.15 -4.40
CA LEU A 128 15.04 -3.69 -3.78
C LEU A 128 14.92 -2.33 -3.12
N THR A 129 14.00 -1.50 -3.61
CA THR A 129 13.73 -0.16 -3.07
C THR A 129 12.23 0.08 -2.96
N TYR A 130 11.85 1.06 -2.16
CA TYR A 130 10.46 1.51 -2.09
C TYR A 130 10.36 3.03 -1.99
N ALA A 131 9.25 3.55 -2.45
CA ALA A 131 8.92 4.96 -2.40
C ALA A 131 7.77 5.22 -1.42
N THR A 132 7.83 6.34 -0.70
CA THR A 132 6.75 6.82 0.14
C THR A 132 6.40 8.26 -0.18
N THR A 133 5.11 8.58 -0.18
CA THR A 133 4.64 9.96 -0.07
C THR A 133 4.08 10.17 1.33
N CYS A 134 4.33 11.34 1.90
CA CYS A 134 3.93 11.66 3.26
C CYS A 134 3.15 12.98 3.27
N LYS A 135 2.32 13.18 4.28
CA LYS A 135 1.58 14.42 4.49
C LYS A 135 2.48 15.63 4.74
N ASP A 136 3.77 15.40 5.05
CA ASP A 136 4.80 16.43 5.12
C ASP A 136 5.24 16.96 3.73
N LYS A 137 4.56 16.53 2.66
CA LYS A 137 4.75 16.95 1.26
C LYS A 137 6.06 16.48 0.64
N LYS A 138 6.65 15.42 1.19
CA LYS A 138 7.89 14.85 0.68
C LYS A 138 7.67 13.49 0.05
N LEU A 139 8.41 13.27 -1.05
CA LEU A 139 8.65 11.96 -1.65
C LEU A 139 9.99 11.44 -1.11
N ARG A 140 10.02 10.21 -0.64
CA ARG A 140 11.23 9.55 -0.14
C ARG A 140 11.45 8.22 -0.81
N LEU A 141 12.72 7.90 -1.07
CA LEU A 141 13.15 6.58 -1.48
C LEU A 141 13.94 5.92 -0.36
N PHE A 142 13.71 4.66 -0.17
CA PHE A 142 14.40 3.82 0.80
C PHE A 142 14.99 2.58 0.11
N ASP A 143 16.19 2.20 0.52
CA ASP A 143 16.79 0.89 0.25
C ASP A 143 16.87 0.14 1.58
N PRO A 144 16.06 -0.92 1.79
CA PRO A 144 16.08 -1.70 3.03
C PRO A 144 17.46 -2.22 3.44
N ARG A 145 18.34 -2.43 2.46
CA ARG A 145 19.70 -2.94 2.71
C ARG A 145 20.66 -1.87 3.22
N SER A 146 20.37 -0.60 2.91
CA SER A 146 21.18 0.53 3.38
C SER A 146 20.79 1.00 4.78
N GLY A 147 19.72 0.44 5.36
CA GLY A 147 19.24 0.73 6.71
C GLY A 147 17.94 1.51 6.76
N ALA A 148 17.68 2.14 7.90
CA ALA A 148 16.39 2.76 8.21
C ALA A 148 16.16 4.12 7.56
N LYS A 149 17.21 4.81 7.11
CA LYS A 149 17.11 6.19 6.59
C LYS A 149 16.76 6.22 5.11
N ALA A 150 16.03 7.27 4.72
CA ALA A 150 15.79 7.52 3.32
C ALA A 150 17.11 7.78 2.56
N VAL A 151 17.27 7.10 1.43
CA VAL A 151 18.41 7.28 0.51
C VAL A 151 18.31 8.63 -0.18
N THR A 152 17.10 9.03 -0.56
CA THR A 152 16.84 10.31 -1.24
C THR A 152 15.50 10.89 -0.79
N VAL A 153 15.45 12.21 -0.66
CA VAL A 153 14.25 12.96 -0.27
C VAL A 153 14.06 14.12 -1.23
N ALA A 154 12.85 14.32 -1.72
CA ALA A 154 12.48 15.46 -2.56
C ALA A 154 11.17 16.10 -2.10
N ASP A 155 11.02 17.39 -2.33
CA ASP A 155 9.74 18.07 -2.16
C ASP A 155 8.80 17.69 -3.30
N SER A 156 7.55 17.34 -2.94
CA SER A 156 6.53 16.86 -3.86
C SER A 156 5.35 17.83 -3.92
N HIS A 157 4.12 17.30 -3.98
CA HIS A 157 2.91 18.10 -4.11
C HIS A 157 2.69 19.03 -2.91
N THR A 158 2.35 20.29 -3.18
CA THR A 158 2.26 21.35 -2.16
C THR A 158 0.88 21.46 -1.51
N GLY A 159 -0.13 20.74 -2.04
CA GLY A 159 -1.48 20.73 -1.50
C GLY A 159 -1.58 20.10 -0.12
N VAL A 160 -2.72 20.30 0.52
CA VAL A 160 -3.02 19.70 1.85
C VAL A 160 -3.69 18.33 1.74
N LYS A 161 -4.25 18.02 0.58
CA LYS A 161 -4.87 16.72 0.30
C LYS A 161 -3.79 15.66 0.11
N SER A 162 -4.20 14.40 0.23
CA SER A 162 -3.28 13.26 0.11
C SER A 162 -2.62 13.18 -1.27
N SER A 163 -1.45 12.57 -1.31
CA SER A 163 -0.73 12.22 -2.52
C SER A 163 -0.57 10.71 -2.66
N ARG A 164 -0.38 10.24 -3.90
CA ARG A 164 -0.16 8.82 -4.21
C ARG A 164 1.15 8.66 -4.96
N VAL A 165 1.76 7.49 -4.80
CA VAL A 165 2.96 7.09 -5.53
C VAL A 165 2.71 5.78 -6.26
N CYS A 166 3.26 5.67 -7.45
CA CYS A 166 3.24 4.46 -8.25
C CYS A 166 4.57 4.30 -8.98
N TRP A 167 5.19 3.15 -8.85
CA TRP A 167 6.39 2.82 -9.58
C TRP A 167 6.07 2.35 -10.99
N LEU A 168 6.84 2.76 -12.00
CA LEU A 168 6.58 2.43 -13.40
C LEU A 168 7.34 1.19 -13.87
N GLY A 169 7.18 0.08 -13.17
CA GLY A 169 7.84 -1.17 -13.52
C GLY A 169 9.35 -1.01 -13.63
N SER A 170 9.95 -1.52 -14.70
CA SER A 170 11.40 -1.49 -14.96
C SER A 170 11.91 -0.20 -15.61
N LEU A 171 11.12 0.88 -15.62
CA LEU A 171 11.48 2.11 -16.33
C LEU A 171 12.36 3.08 -15.54
N ASP A 172 12.77 2.75 -14.32
CA ASP A 172 13.45 3.66 -13.38
C ASP A 172 12.71 5.00 -13.21
N ARG A 173 11.38 4.93 -13.21
CA ARG A 173 10.51 6.10 -13.10
C ARG A 173 9.45 5.89 -12.04
N ILE A 174 9.11 6.99 -11.40
CA ILE A 174 8.05 7.07 -10.40
C ILE A 174 7.04 8.12 -10.87
N VAL A 175 5.77 7.82 -10.72
CA VAL A 175 4.70 8.81 -10.84
C VAL A 175 4.15 9.11 -9.47
N THR A 176 3.97 10.38 -9.18
CA THR A 176 3.19 10.82 -8.03
C THR A 176 1.99 11.62 -8.51
N THR A 177 0.85 11.41 -7.87
CA THR A 177 -0.35 12.23 -8.04
C THR A 177 -0.65 12.96 -6.74
N GLY A 178 -1.19 14.14 -6.83
CA GLY A 178 -1.49 14.95 -5.67
C GLY A 178 -2.15 16.26 -6.07
N PHE A 179 -2.06 17.25 -5.20
CA PHE A 179 -2.74 18.53 -5.37
C PHE A 179 -1.77 19.71 -5.26
N SER A 180 -2.06 20.78 -6.01
CA SER A 180 -1.41 22.08 -5.84
C SER A 180 -1.93 22.78 -4.57
N ARG A 181 -1.35 23.94 -4.24
CA ARG A 181 -1.85 24.80 -3.15
C ARG A 181 -3.28 25.30 -3.40
N THR A 182 -3.64 25.43 -4.68
CA THR A 182 -4.97 25.84 -5.16
C THR A 182 -5.92 24.67 -5.36
N SER A 183 -5.51 23.47 -4.92
CA SER A 183 -6.30 22.22 -5.03
C SER A 183 -6.48 21.70 -6.45
N ASP A 184 -5.64 22.12 -7.41
CA ASP A 184 -5.62 21.52 -8.73
C ASP A 184 -4.98 20.13 -8.65
N ARG A 185 -5.54 19.14 -9.35
CA ARG A 185 -4.95 17.81 -9.45
C ARG A 185 -3.71 17.84 -10.31
N GLN A 186 -2.62 17.30 -9.79
CA GLN A 186 -1.32 17.28 -10.44
C GLN A 186 -0.75 15.89 -10.53
N THR A 187 0.02 15.65 -11.59
CA THR A 187 0.82 14.44 -11.77
C THR A 187 2.26 14.84 -12.04
N PHE A 188 3.19 14.27 -11.28
CA PHE A 188 4.63 14.47 -11.45
C PHE A 188 5.30 13.17 -11.86
N LEU A 189 6.19 13.23 -12.83
CA LEU A 189 7.05 12.15 -13.26
C LEU A 189 8.46 12.39 -12.74
N TRP A 190 9.04 11.37 -12.07
CA TRP A 190 10.36 11.45 -11.44
C TRP A 190 11.32 10.41 -12.03
N ASP A 191 12.63 10.74 -12.01
CA ASP A 191 13.68 9.75 -12.18
C ASP A 191 14.00 9.14 -10.80
N SER A 192 13.81 7.83 -10.64
CA SER A 192 14.03 7.15 -9.36
C SER A 192 15.51 7.13 -8.95
N ARG A 193 16.43 7.31 -9.89
CA ARG A 193 17.87 7.32 -9.64
C ARG A 193 18.36 8.63 -9.02
N ASP A 194 17.62 9.73 -9.23
CA ASP A 194 18.00 11.04 -8.69
C ASP A 194 16.79 11.97 -8.53
N LEU A 195 16.14 11.89 -7.38
CA LEU A 195 15.01 12.75 -7.04
C LEU A 195 15.45 14.21 -6.76
N THR A 196 16.74 14.45 -6.48
CA THR A 196 17.22 15.79 -6.10
C THR A 196 17.13 16.80 -7.22
N LYS A 197 17.10 16.32 -8.47
CA LYS A 197 16.88 17.16 -9.67
C LYS A 197 15.44 17.65 -9.82
N GLY A 198 14.53 17.18 -8.95
CA GLY A 198 13.11 17.45 -9.07
C GLY A 198 12.42 16.58 -10.13
N PRO A 199 11.13 16.77 -10.35
CA PRO A 199 10.36 15.99 -11.31
C PRO A 199 10.78 16.32 -12.76
N ILE A 200 10.93 15.26 -13.57
CA ILE A 200 11.21 15.37 -15.03
C ILE A 200 10.08 16.12 -15.73
N LYS A 201 8.85 15.86 -15.31
CA LYS A 201 7.64 16.48 -15.89
C LYS A 201 6.61 16.72 -14.79
N GLN A 202 5.97 17.87 -14.86
CA GLN A 202 4.83 18.23 -14.02
C GLN A 202 3.64 18.55 -14.93
N MET A 203 2.48 18.02 -14.58
CA MET A 203 1.23 18.24 -15.32
C MET A 203 0.13 18.59 -14.34
N THR A 204 -0.60 19.65 -14.62
CA THR A 204 -1.88 19.94 -13.97
C THR A 204 -2.98 19.35 -14.85
N ILE A 205 -3.86 18.58 -14.22
CA ILE A 205 -4.92 17.83 -14.92
C ILE A 205 -6.20 18.66 -14.95
N ASP A 206 -6.74 18.95 -13.77
CA ASP A 206 -7.99 19.68 -13.59
C ASP A 206 -8.17 20.16 -12.13
N GLN A 207 -9.34 20.68 -11.77
CA GLN A 207 -9.70 21.16 -10.43
C GLN A 207 -10.70 20.25 -9.71
N SER A 208 -10.82 18.99 -10.09
CA SER A 208 -11.71 18.05 -9.41
C SER A 208 -11.22 17.76 -7.97
N SER A 209 -12.16 17.46 -7.09
CA SER A 209 -11.87 17.20 -5.68
C SER A 209 -11.40 15.79 -5.40
N GLY A 210 -11.67 14.83 -6.30
CA GLY A 210 -11.32 13.42 -6.15
C GLY A 210 -9.83 13.20 -6.33
N MET A 211 -9.27 12.24 -5.56
CA MET A 211 -7.88 11.86 -5.71
C MET A 211 -7.68 11.00 -6.95
N LEU A 212 -6.57 11.23 -7.67
CA LEU A 212 -6.14 10.35 -8.74
C LEU A 212 -5.37 9.16 -8.16
N MET A 213 -5.84 7.95 -8.46
CA MET A 213 -5.19 6.70 -8.07
C MET A 213 -4.36 6.19 -9.26
N PRO A 214 -3.03 6.33 -9.25
CA PRO A 214 -2.21 5.89 -10.38
C PRO A 214 -1.99 4.37 -10.34
N PHE A 215 -2.15 3.72 -11.49
CA PHE A 215 -1.86 2.31 -11.70
C PHE A 215 -0.97 2.16 -12.93
N PHE A 216 0.07 1.34 -12.84
CA PHE A 216 0.94 1.03 -13.96
C PHE A 216 0.55 -0.29 -14.61
N VAL A 217 0.29 -0.25 -15.91
CA VAL A 217 -0.01 -1.44 -16.71
C VAL A 217 1.23 -1.81 -17.51
N ALA A 218 1.96 -2.82 -17.05
CA ALA A 218 3.27 -3.21 -17.59
C ALA A 218 3.22 -3.57 -19.08
N GLY A 219 2.17 -4.26 -19.55
CA GLY A 219 2.01 -4.67 -20.95
C GLY A 219 1.96 -3.50 -21.91
N ASN A 220 1.29 -2.42 -21.54
CA ASN A 220 1.12 -1.23 -22.38
C ASN A 220 2.06 -0.08 -22.01
N LYS A 221 2.90 -0.26 -20.99
CA LYS A 221 3.75 0.80 -20.40
C LYS A 221 2.98 2.11 -20.15
N CYS A 222 1.73 1.97 -19.71
CA CYS A 222 0.78 3.07 -19.53
C CYS A 222 0.48 3.27 -18.03
N VAL A 223 0.28 4.53 -17.64
CA VAL A 223 -0.27 4.88 -16.33
C VAL A 223 -1.72 5.25 -16.54
N THR A 224 -2.61 4.54 -15.85
CA THR A 224 -4.02 4.90 -15.76
C THR A 224 -4.28 5.53 -14.39
N ALA A 225 -5.20 6.47 -14.32
CA ALA A 225 -5.65 7.07 -13.07
C ALA A 225 -7.18 7.17 -13.08
N SER A 226 -7.81 6.71 -12.02
CA SER A 226 -9.27 6.74 -11.81
C SER A 226 -9.62 7.73 -10.69
#